data_071bd29d4842c5dde881a77c29398088
#
_entry.id   071bd29d4842c5dde881a77c29398088
#
_cell.length_a   1.000
_cell.length_b   1.000
_cell.length_c   1.000
_cell.angle_alpha   90.00
_cell.angle_beta   90.00
_cell.angle_gamma   90.00
#
_symmetry.space_group_name_H-M   'P 1'
#
loop_
_entity.id
_entity.type
_entity.pdbx_description
1 polymer ?
#
loop_
_entity_poly.entity_id
_entity_poly.type
_entity_poly.pdbx_seq_one_letter_code
_entity_poly.pdbx_strand_id
1 'polypeptide(L)'
;LWKSEEEWYRGSFALSSLLPPWAEERKSFFVAWGNHHLKEAVSPMKKTSAKIPFVLLFSVGAVLFSAHAGGGFATGNQAHTYYVGLGWLGPVSAVGAMLLLTLTMREAMLMVNSRGLTSYKELFKTLYHPFDKLWVLFEIFFYIMVLMAVAAAISGAASALTEYFGLNYYVGIGLVGLVVLCLTIFGADLVRMASTYMGIAILVTAVAIYGVGIAWRGNLQEVLWQDFATQGFGNVPQAILNCFTYAGFQCVTLPTMIACGTPLTTKKACSRSMWISFVMNAVALVLSIFMLLSWQGFYTSVDGGTVIPTLTVCREMGMGWLTVVYGVCLLLCLLSTGVTTTFGFVARFEKLPLFRKISYAPARSAVVAAFIIVLSMTISLAGLSNIIKYGYGYCGYFAIAVVIVPFLTVGVYKNRKYLRAHPQAEGRSYEEAVKACQAAEPEEDTLPVPAGNFEKEGC
;
A
#
# COMPACT_ATOMS: atom_id res chain seq x y z
N LEU A 1 -12.29 21.09 9.21
CA LEU A 1 -12.00 19.64 9.04
C LEU A 1 -11.83 18.91 10.39
N TRP A 2 -11.43 19.59 11.47
CA TRP A 2 -11.30 19.01 12.81
C TRP A 2 -12.63 18.84 13.57
N LYS A 3 -13.65 19.64 13.26
CA LYS A 3 -15.00 19.46 13.83
C LYS A 3 -15.71 18.18 13.38
N SER A 4 -15.32 17.60 12.25
CA SER A 4 -15.94 16.37 11.73
C SER A 4 -15.40 15.08 12.40
N GLU A 5 -14.23 15.12 13.02
CA GLU A 5 -13.70 13.96 13.77
C GLU A 5 -14.35 13.83 15.16
N GLU A 6 -14.64 14.94 15.82
CA GLU A 6 -15.38 14.90 17.11
C GLU A 6 -16.84 14.43 16.94
N GLU A 7 -17.49 14.77 15.84
CA GLU A 7 -18.84 14.26 15.54
C GLU A 7 -18.82 12.77 15.18
N TRP A 8 -17.74 12.29 14.58
CA TRP A 8 -17.57 10.86 14.26
C TRP A 8 -17.37 10.01 15.53
N TYR A 9 -16.64 10.53 16.52
CA TYR A 9 -16.46 9.90 17.85
C TYR A 9 -17.78 9.81 18.62
N ARG A 10 -18.67 10.78 18.53
CA ARG A 10 -19.99 10.77 19.21
C ARG A 10 -20.98 9.78 18.61
N GLY A 11 -20.95 9.53 17.31
CA GLY A 11 -21.79 8.51 16.66
C GLY A 11 -21.41 7.07 17.00
N SER A 12 -20.15 6.82 17.33
CA SER A 12 -19.65 5.50 17.75
C SER A 12 -20.02 5.14 19.19
N PHE A 13 -20.41 6.12 20.02
CA PHE A 13 -20.79 5.92 21.42
C PHE A 13 -22.18 5.28 21.62
N ALA A 14 -23.03 5.29 20.62
CA ALA A 14 -24.39 4.73 20.74
C ALA A 14 -24.42 3.18 20.70
N LEU A 15 -23.32 2.53 20.32
CA LEU A 15 -23.19 1.06 20.31
C LEU A 15 -22.41 0.50 21.53
N SER A 16 -21.90 1.37 22.40
CA SER A 16 -21.12 0.95 23.58
C SER A 16 -21.96 0.27 24.67
N SER A 17 -23.27 0.44 24.65
CA SER A 17 -24.18 -0.18 25.64
C SER A 17 -24.38 -1.70 25.47
N LEU A 18 -23.80 -2.30 24.42
CA LEU A 18 -23.90 -3.75 24.14
C LEU A 18 -22.59 -4.52 24.34
N LEU A 19 -21.54 -3.86 24.82
CA LEU A 19 -20.26 -4.51 25.07
C LEU A 19 -20.13 -4.90 26.55
N PRO A 20 -19.55 -6.07 26.85
CA PRO A 20 -19.33 -6.50 28.25
C PRO A 20 -18.28 -5.60 28.93
N PRO A 21 -18.37 -5.40 30.26
CA PRO A 21 -17.55 -4.44 31.01
C PRO A 21 -16.04 -4.56 30.83
N TRP A 22 -15.54 -5.77 30.60
CA TRP A 22 -14.11 -6.03 30.36
C TRP A 22 -13.59 -5.49 29.02
N ALA A 23 -14.47 -5.22 28.06
CA ALA A 23 -14.12 -4.66 26.75
C ALA A 23 -13.92 -3.13 26.80
N GLU A 24 -14.60 -2.45 27.73
CA GLU A 24 -14.41 -1.02 27.97
C GLU A 24 -13.12 -0.73 28.74
N GLU A 25 -12.76 -1.54 29.72
CA GLU A 25 -11.52 -1.39 30.46
C GLU A 25 -10.28 -1.59 29.56
N ARG A 26 -10.34 -2.54 28.63
CA ARG A 26 -9.28 -2.70 27.63
C ARG A 26 -9.23 -1.57 26.61
N LYS A 27 -10.38 -1.03 26.18
CA LYS A 27 -10.41 0.17 25.32
C LYS A 27 -9.72 1.36 25.99
N SER A 28 -10.02 1.61 27.26
CA SER A 28 -9.39 2.72 27.99
C SER A 28 -7.90 2.52 28.16
N PHE A 29 -7.44 1.29 28.42
CA PHE A 29 -6.02 0.95 28.54
C PHE A 29 -5.26 1.12 27.19
N PHE A 30 -5.81 0.62 26.07
CA PHE A 30 -5.16 0.73 24.77
C PHE A 30 -5.23 2.15 24.19
N VAL A 31 -6.31 2.89 24.43
CA VAL A 31 -6.41 4.31 24.05
C VAL A 31 -5.47 5.16 24.91
N ALA A 32 -5.35 4.87 26.22
CA ALA A 32 -4.40 5.54 27.10
C ALA A 32 -2.94 5.20 26.75
N TRP A 33 -2.65 3.94 26.44
CA TRP A 33 -1.32 3.49 26.00
C TRP A 33 -0.93 4.09 24.63
N GLY A 34 -1.82 4.04 23.65
CA GLY A 34 -1.61 4.63 22.35
C GLY A 34 -1.48 6.17 22.41
N ASN A 35 -2.32 6.83 23.21
CA ASN A 35 -2.25 8.29 23.42
C ASN A 35 -1.03 8.71 24.25
N HIS A 36 -0.55 7.87 25.19
CA HIS A 36 0.66 8.17 25.96
C HIS A 36 1.89 8.13 25.07
N HIS A 37 2.06 7.09 24.27
CA HIS A 37 3.19 6.98 23.35
C HIS A 37 3.11 7.92 22.14
N LEU A 38 1.90 8.26 21.65
CA LEU A 38 1.72 9.31 20.64
C LEU A 38 1.94 10.71 21.22
N LYS A 39 1.52 10.98 22.47
CA LYS A 39 1.78 12.28 23.12
C LYS A 39 3.25 12.46 23.50
N GLU A 40 3.96 11.43 23.88
CA GLU A 40 5.41 11.51 24.08
C GLU A 40 6.16 11.71 22.76
N ALA A 41 5.69 11.13 21.66
CA ALA A 41 6.25 11.34 20.32
C ALA A 41 5.86 12.70 19.70
N VAL A 42 4.78 13.34 20.17
CA VAL A 42 4.22 14.62 19.65
C VAL A 42 4.26 15.74 20.71
N SER A 43 5.14 15.65 21.70
CA SER A 43 5.46 16.81 22.55
C SER A 43 5.96 17.96 21.67
N PRO A 44 5.47 19.22 21.84
CA PRO A 44 5.88 20.35 21.00
C PRO A 44 7.38 20.56 21.13
N MET A 45 8.13 20.09 20.13
CA MET A 45 9.57 20.22 20.08
C MET A 45 9.91 21.73 19.96
N LYS A 46 10.53 22.27 21.00
CA LYS A 46 11.21 23.59 20.97
C LYS A 46 12.14 23.65 19.75
N LYS A 47 12.15 24.81 19.09
CA LYS A 47 12.99 25.18 17.92
C LYS A 47 14.50 24.94 18.18
N THR A 48 14.93 23.73 18.19
CA THR A 48 16.31 23.31 18.00
C THR A 48 16.26 22.29 16.87
N SER A 49 17.25 22.35 15.98
CA SER A 49 17.46 21.38 14.89
C SER A 49 17.61 19.95 15.48
N ALA A 50 16.56 19.44 16.07
CA ALA A 50 16.52 18.13 16.69
C ALA A 50 16.60 17.08 15.58
N LYS A 51 17.63 16.27 15.63
CA LYS A 51 17.81 15.12 14.72
C LYS A 51 16.56 14.25 14.83
N ILE A 52 15.85 14.04 13.72
CA ILE A 52 14.69 13.14 13.66
C ILE A 52 15.14 11.76 14.20
N PRO A 53 14.43 11.19 15.19
CA PRO A 53 14.81 9.92 15.80
C PRO A 53 14.87 8.79 14.77
N PHE A 54 15.83 7.88 14.91
CA PHE A 54 15.97 6.72 14.01
C PHE A 54 14.70 5.86 13.98
N VAL A 55 14.06 5.67 15.13
CA VAL A 55 12.79 4.92 15.23
C VAL A 55 11.71 5.48 14.30
N LEU A 56 11.60 6.81 14.19
CA LEU A 56 10.64 7.45 13.30
C LEU A 56 11.01 7.24 11.82
N LEU A 57 12.30 7.34 11.48
CA LEU A 57 12.79 7.07 10.12
C LEU A 57 12.52 5.61 9.73
N PHE A 58 12.75 4.69 10.67
CA PHE A 58 12.50 3.26 10.49
C PHE A 58 11.00 2.97 10.34
N SER A 59 10.15 3.53 11.21
CA SER A 59 8.71 3.28 11.16
C SER A 59 8.08 3.72 9.84
N VAL A 60 8.42 4.91 9.32
CA VAL A 60 7.92 5.36 8.02
C VAL A 60 8.48 4.49 6.88
N GLY A 61 9.75 4.08 6.94
CA GLY A 61 10.32 3.14 5.98
C GLY A 61 9.63 1.78 6.00
N ALA A 62 9.27 1.29 7.19
CA ALA A 62 8.57 0.02 7.38
C ALA A 62 7.12 0.06 6.87
N VAL A 63 6.47 1.22 6.87
CA VAL A 63 5.13 1.38 6.27
C VAL A 63 5.14 1.04 4.78
N LEU A 64 6.15 1.51 4.02
CA LEU A 64 6.26 1.15 2.61
C LEU A 64 6.48 -0.36 2.43
N PHE A 65 7.27 -0.99 3.29
CA PHE A 65 7.43 -2.44 3.27
C PHE A 65 6.09 -3.16 3.56
N SER A 66 5.39 -2.77 4.61
CA SER A 66 4.10 -3.38 4.97
C SER A 66 3.05 -3.21 3.86
N ALA A 67 3.04 -2.07 3.19
CA ALA A 67 2.14 -1.81 2.06
C ALA A 67 2.53 -2.62 0.80
N HIS A 68 3.84 -2.83 0.57
CA HIS A 68 4.36 -3.67 -0.51
C HIS A 68 4.12 -5.16 -0.24
N ALA A 69 4.33 -5.59 1.01
CA ALA A 69 4.23 -7.01 1.41
C ALA A 69 2.77 -7.52 1.47
N GLY A 70 1.88 -7.00 0.64
CA GLY A 70 0.51 -7.48 0.51
C GLY A 70 0.41 -8.89 -0.06
N GLY A 71 -0.85 -9.32 -0.30
CA GLY A 71 -1.15 -10.71 -0.66
C GLY A 71 -0.36 -11.29 -1.83
N GLY A 72 -0.10 -10.51 -2.87
CA GLY A 72 0.66 -10.98 -4.04
C GLY A 72 2.14 -11.25 -3.73
N PHE A 73 2.75 -10.46 -2.85
CA PHE A 73 4.11 -10.70 -2.36
C PHE A 73 4.14 -11.90 -1.41
N ALA A 74 3.24 -11.92 -0.43
CA ALA A 74 3.20 -12.96 0.59
C ALA A 74 2.98 -14.37 0.01
N THR A 75 2.22 -14.51 -1.08
CA THR A 75 2.04 -15.79 -1.80
C THR A 75 3.27 -16.24 -2.57
N GLY A 76 4.21 -15.34 -2.86
CA GLY A 76 5.32 -15.56 -3.79
C GLY A 76 4.93 -15.41 -5.27
N ASN A 77 3.65 -15.20 -5.58
CA ASN A 77 3.17 -15.13 -6.97
C ASN A 77 3.75 -13.94 -7.75
N GLN A 78 3.90 -12.77 -7.10
CA GLN A 78 4.54 -11.62 -7.74
C GLN A 78 6.00 -11.89 -8.09
N ALA A 79 6.76 -12.49 -7.17
CA ALA A 79 8.15 -12.86 -7.42
C ALA A 79 8.27 -13.88 -8.56
N HIS A 80 7.39 -14.90 -8.58
CA HIS A 80 7.32 -15.87 -9.65
C HIS A 80 6.99 -15.20 -11.00
N THR A 81 5.91 -14.41 -11.04
CA THR A 81 5.39 -13.82 -12.30
C THR A 81 6.36 -12.86 -12.96
N TYR A 82 7.04 -12.03 -12.18
CA TYR A 82 7.86 -10.95 -12.74
C TYR A 82 9.35 -11.26 -12.80
N TYR A 83 9.87 -12.20 -11.98
CA TYR A 83 11.31 -12.33 -11.84
C TYR A 83 11.87 -13.72 -12.04
N VAL A 84 11.16 -14.79 -11.64
CA VAL A 84 11.72 -16.15 -11.73
C VAL A 84 12.06 -16.53 -13.17
N GLY A 85 11.19 -16.20 -14.14
CA GLY A 85 11.45 -16.46 -15.56
C GLY A 85 12.63 -15.68 -16.16
N LEU A 86 13.19 -14.69 -15.43
CA LEU A 86 14.39 -13.96 -15.84
C LEU A 86 15.69 -14.64 -15.40
N GLY A 87 15.59 -15.74 -14.63
CA GLY A 87 16.74 -16.45 -14.07
C GLY A 87 17.63 -15.52 -13.23
N TRP A 88 18.95 -15.54 -13.49
CA TRP A 88 19.94 -14.72 -12.76
C TRP A 88 19.68 -13.21 -12.82
N LEU A 89 18.99 -12.71 -13.86
CA LEU A 89 18.59 -11.28 -13.97
C LEU A 89 17.42 -10.93 -13.05
N GLY A 90 16.65 -11.90 -12.57
CA GLY A 90 15.48 -11.66 -11.70
C GLY A 90 15.81 -10.86 -10.45
N PRO A 91 16.78 -11.26 -9.62
CA PRO A 91 17.19 -10.49 -8.44
C PRO A 91 17.69 -9.08 -8.78
N VAL A 92 18.44 -8.94 -9.89
CA VAL A 92 18.95 -7.63 -10.35
C VAL A 92 17.80 -6.70 -10.73
N SER A 93 16.85 -7.21 -11.51
CA SER A 93 15.63 -6.47 -11.89
C SER A 93 14.80 -6.06 -10.66
N ALA A 94 14.68 -6.95 -9.67
CA ALA A 94 13.96 -6.68 -8.44
C ALA A 94 14.61 -5.56 -7.60
N VAL A 95 15.93 -5.57 -7.47
CA VAL A 95 16.67 -4.47 -6.82
C VAL A 95 16.44 -3.15 -7.55
N GLY A 96 16.50 -3.15 -8.88
CA GLY A 96 16.19 -1.99 -9.71
C GLY A 96 14.76 -1.48 -9.48
N ALA A 97 13.77 -2.37 -9.41
CA ALA A 97 12.38 -2.01 -9.16
C ALA A 97 12.20 -1.34 -7.79
N MET A 98 12.83 -1.90 -6.74
CA MET A 98 12.78 -1.30 -5.40
C MET A 98 13.51 0.04 -5.34
N LEU A 99 14.58 0.21 -6.11
CA LEU A 99 15.27 1.50 -6.23
C LEU A 99 14.38 2.55 -6.90
N LEU A 100 13.74 2.22 -8.02
CA LEU A 100 12.82 3.13 -8.72
C LEU A 100 11.66 3.54 -7.81
N LEU A 101 11.03 2.57 -7.13
CA LEU A 101 9.96 2.84 -6.17
C LEU A 101 10.42 3.78 -5.06
N THR A 102 11.56 3.48 -4.45
CA THR A 102 12.16 4.27 -3.37
C THR A 102 12.42 5.72 -3.79
N LEU A 103 13.02 5.93 -4.96
CA LEU A 103 13.31 7.26 -5.49
C LEU A 103 12.01 8.02 -5.80
N THR A 104 11.01 7.36 -6.36
CA THR A 104 9.70 7.95 -6.65
C THR A 104 9.00 8.39 -5.36
N MET A 105 8.94 7.52 -4.35
CA MET A 105 8.32 7.83 -3.04
C MET A 105 9.07 8.96 -2.31
N ARG A 106 10.40 8.96 -2.39
CA ARG A 106 11.21 10.04 -1.83
C ARG A 106 10.85 11.40 -2.42
N GLU A 107 10.78 11.51 -3.74
CA GLU A 107 10.44 12.79 -4.39
C GLU A 107 8.99 13.20 -4.11
N ALA A 108 8.06 12.26 -4.06
CA ALA A 108 6.67 12.54 -3.69
C ALA A 108 6.55 13.09 -2.26
N MET A 109 7.17 12.42 -1.27
CA MET A 109 7.15 12.87 0.12
C MET A 109 7.86 14.22 0.31
N LEU A 110 8.97 14.42 -0.38
CA LEU A 110 9.67 15.71 -0.35
C LEU A 110 8.80 16.83 -0.91
N MET A 111 8.06 16.57 -1.98
CA MET A 111 7.13 17.52 -2.58
C MET A 111 5.98 17.87 -1.63
N VAL A 112 5.40 16.86 -0.98
CA VAL A 112 4.31 17.03 -0.01
C VAL A 112 4.75 17.84 1.19
N ASN A 113 5.83 17.42 1.85
CA ASN A 113 6.26 17.99 3.12
C ASN A 113 6.82 19.42 2.97
N SER A 114 7.55 19.68 1.88
CA SER A 114 8.12 21.02 1.66
C SER A 114 7.07 22.08 1.33
N ARG A 115 5.95 21.69 0.73
CA ARG A 115 4.88 22.59 0.28
C ARG A 115 3.63 22.53 1.16
N GLY A 116 3.55 21.60 2.12
CA GLY A 116 2.38 21.40 2.97
C GLY A 116 1.15 20.90 2.21
N LEU A 117 1.35 20.05 1.19
CA LEU A 117 0.24 19.48 0.43
C LEU A 117 -0.54 18.47 1.28
N THR A 118 -1.86 18.54 1.24
CA THR A 118 -2.72 17.73 2.13
C THR A 118 -3.29 16.49 1.46
N SER A 119 -3.17 16.40 0.14
CA SER A 119 -3.75 15.30 -0.64
C SER A 119 -2.88 14.91 -1.82
N TYR A 120 -3.01 13.65 -2.28
CA TYR A 120 -2.38 13.24 -3.51
C TYR A 120 -2.91 14.00 -4.74
N LYS A 121 -4.14 14.51 -4.68
CA LYS A 121 -4.69 15.38 -5.73
C LYS A 121 -3.87 16.65 -5.89
N GLU A 122 -3.56 17.33 -4.78
CA GLU A 122 -2.68 18.50 -4.78
C GLU A 122 -1.27 18.15 -5.24
N LEU A 123 -0.75 17.00 -4.79
CA LEU A 123 0.56 16.51 -5.20
C LEU A 123 0.65 16.36 -6.72
N PHE A 124 -0.32 15.70 -7.36
CA PHE A 124 -0.31 15.49 -8.81
C PHE A 124 -0.64 16.77 -9.58
N LYS A 125 -1.48 17.67 -9.07
CA LYS A 125 -1.64 19.01 -9.65
C LYS A 125 -0.31 19.76 -9.63
N THR A 126 0.40 19.77 -8.50
CA THR A 126 1.71 20.39 -8.38
C THR A 126 2.74 19.76 -9.32
N LEU A 127 2.73 18.44 -9.44
CA LEU A 127 3.63 17.70 -10.33
C LEU A 127 3.39 18.07 -11.81
N TYR A 128 2.13 18.10 -12.23
CA TYR A 128 1.75 18.31 -13.63
C TYR A 128 1.56 19.77 -14.06
N HIS A 129 1.54 20.71 -13.08
CA HIS A 129 1.37 22.13 -13.42
C HIS A 129 2.27 22.54 -14.61
N PRO A 130 1.73 23.21 -15.68
CA PRO A 130 0.43 23.86 -15.75
C PRO A 130 -0.75 22.97 -16.21
N PHE A 131 -0.53 21.68 -16.41
CA PHE A 131 -1.57 20.75 -16.89
C PHE A 131 -2.28 20.06 -15.70
N ASP A 132 -2.84 20.85 -14.79
CA ASP A 132 -3.37 20.40 -13.50
C ASP A 132 -4.44 19.32 -13.62
N LYS A 133 -5.22 19.31 -14.71
CA LYS A 133 -6.27 18.30 -14.94
C LYS A 133 -5.73 16.86 -15.08
N LEU A 134 -4.44 16.68 -15.38
CA LEU A 134 -3.83 15.37 -15.52
C LEU A 134 -3.74 14.58 -14.19
N TRP A 135 -4.01 15.22 -13.03
CA TRP A 135 -4.12 14.52 -11.77
C TRP A 135 -5.12 13.35 -11.81
N VAL A 136 -6.14 13.44 -12.67
CA VAL A 136 -7.16 12.40 -12.87
C VAL A 136 -6.55 11.08 -13.37
N LEU A 137 -5.43 11.13 -14.10
CA LEU A 137 -4.75 9.91 -14.57
C LEU A 137 -4.27 9.05 -13.38
N PHE A 138 -3.73 9.69 -12.34
CA PHE A 138 -3.36 8.94 -11.14
C PHE A 138 -4.60 8.40 -10.42
N GLU A 139 -5.70 9.13 -10.41
CA GLU A 139 -6.93 8.67 -9.77
C GLU A 139 -7.50 7.43 -10.46
N ILE A 140 -7.50 7.40 -11.79
CA ILE A 140 -7.88 6.22 -12.59
C ILE A 140 -6.98 5.04 -12.26
N PHE A 141 -5.65 5.25 -12.28
CA PHE A 141 -4.68 4.23 -11.89
C PHE A 141 -4.96 3.68 -10.50
N PHE A 142 -5.13 4.57 -9.52
CA PHE A 142 -5.34 4.21 -8.12
C PHE A 142 -6.59 3.35 -7.93
N TYR A 143 -7.71 3.73 -8.56
CA TYR A 143 -8.96 2.98 -8.43
C TYR A 143 -8.89 1.59 -9.05
N ILE A 144 -8.30 1.46 -10.23
CA ILE A 144 -8.11 0.16 -10.86
C ILE A 144 -7.19 -0.71 -10.00
N MET A 145 -6.09 -0.16 -9.51
CA MET A 145 -5.15 -0.91 -8.66
C MET A 145 -5.77 -1.34 -7.34
N VAL A 146 -6.61 -0.52 -6.71
CA VAL A 146 -7.32 -0.89 -5.48
C VAL A 146 -8.25 -2.07 -5.73
N LEU A 147 -9.03 -2.05 -6.82
CA LEU A 147 -9.89 -3.18 -7.20
C LEU A 147 -9.08 -4.45 -7.46
N MET A 148 -7.95 -4.34 -8.18
CA MET A 148 -7.05 -5.46 -8.42
C MET A 148 -6.44 -5.99 -7.11
N ALA A 149 -6.08 -5.11 -6.16
CA ALA A 149 -5.50 -5.51 -4.88
C ALA A 149 -6.50 -6.25 -3.99
N VAL A 150 -7.76 -5.79 -3.94
CA VAL A 150 -8.84 -6.50 -3.23
C VAL A 150 -9.14 -7.85 -3.89
N ALA A 151 -9.20 -7.87 -5.23
CA ALA A 151 -9.42 -9.11 -5.98
C ALA A 151 -8.26 -10.11 -5.76
N ALA A 152 -7.02 -9.65 -5.78
CA ALA A 152 -5.85 -10.50 -5.50
C ALA A 152 -5.86 -11.04 -4.06
N ALA A 153 -6.29 -10.22 -3.09
CA ALA A 153 -6.42 -10.66 -1.70
C ALA A 153 -7.50 -11.74 -1.54
N ILE A 154 -8.67 -11.56 -2.14
CA ILE A 154 -9.77 -12.55 -2.13
C ILE A 154 -9.33 -13.83 -2.85
N SER A 155 -8.78 -13.69 -4.06
CA SER A 155 -8.31 -14.83 -4.87
C SER A 155 -7.19 -15.62 -4.18
N GLY A 156 -6.21 -14.92 -3.60
CA GLY A 156 -5.11 -15.55 -2.87
C GLY A 156 -5.59 -16.29 -1.62
N ALA A 157 -6.52 -15.71 -0.85
CA ALA A 157 -7.10 -16.37 0.31
C ALA A 157 -7.97 -17.57 -0.09
N ALA A 158 -8.76 -17.45 -1.15
CA ALA A 158 -9.52 -18.59 -1.68
C ALA A 158 -8.60 -19.73 -2.13
N SER A 159 -7.52 -19.40 -2.86
CA SER A 159 -6.51 -20.39 -3.27
C SER A 159 -5.83 -21.04 -2.05
N ALA A 160 -5.52 -20.26 -1.01
CA ALA A 160 -4.95 -20.82 0.23
C ALA A 160 -5.92 -21.78 0.91
N LEU A 161 -7.22 -21.43 0.98
CA LEU A 161 -8.25 -22.32 1.53
C LEU A 161 -8.39 -23.61 0.69
N THR A 162 -8.31 -23.51 -0.64
CA THR A 162 -8.28 -24.68 -1.52
C THR A 162 -7.08 -25.58 -1.20
N GLU A 163 -5.89 -24.98 -1.09
CA GLU A 163 -4.66 -25.70 -0.85
C GLU A 163 -4.58 -26.33 0.55
N TYR A 164 -5.09 -25.67 1.60
CA TYR A 164 -5.01 -26.20 2.96
C TYR A 164 -6.16 -27.14 3.32
N PHE A 165 -7.37 -26.88 2.81
CA PHE A 165 -8.60 -27.55 3.25
C PHE A 165 -9.34 -28.27 2.13
N GLY A 166 -8.83 -28.24 0.88
CA GLY A 166 -9.51 -28.82 -0.27
C GLY A 166 -10.83 -28.13 -0.63
N LEU A 167 -11.03 -26.87 -0.14
CA LEU A 167 -12.25 -26.14 -0.41
C LEU A 167 -12.32 -25.76 -1.89
N ASN A 168 -13.52 -25.91 -2.50
CA ASN A 168 -13.72 -25.42 -3.86
C ASN A 168 -13.39 -23.91 -3.97
N TYR A 169 -12.58 -23.56 -4.97
CA TYR A 169 -12.08 -22.19 -5.15
C TYR A 169 -13.19 -21.12 -5.22
N TYR A 170 -14.28 -21.40 -5.92
CA TYR A 170 -15.40 -20.46 -6.07
C TYR A 170 -16.17 -20.29 -4.75
N VAL A 171 -16.32 -21.36 -3.98
CA VAL A 171 -16.86 -21.30 -2.62
C VAL A 171 -15.93 -20.48 -1.73
N GLY A 172 -14.62 -20.69 -1.88
CA GLY A 172 -13.59 -19.89 -1.20
C GLY A 172 -13.70 -18.39 -1.48
N ILE A 173 -13.88 -17.99 -2.74
CA ILE A 173 -14.12 -16.57 -3.11
C ILE A 173 -15.35 -16.01 -2.36
N GLY A 174 -16.47 -16.75 -2.36
CA GLY A 174 -17.70 -16.34 -1.67
C GLY A 174 -17.48 -16.16 -0.17
N LEU A 175 -16.86 -17.14 0.47
CA LEU A 175 -16.56 -17.12 1.91
C LEU A 175 -15.62 -15.96 2.29
N VAL A 176 -14.50 -15.84 1.59
CA VAL A 176 -13.50 -14.77 1.85
C VAL A 176 -14.11 -13.40 1.59
N GLY A 177 -14.84 -13.23 0.48
CA GLY A 177 -15.51 -11.98 0.16
C GLY A 177 -16.50 -11.55 1.27
N LEU A 178 -17.28 -12.51 1.80
CA LEU A 178 -18.18 -12.25 2.92
C LEU A 178 -17.41 -11.86 4.20
N VAL A 179 -16.33 -12.57 4.52
CA VAL A 179 -15.49 -12.25 5.69
C VAL A 179 -14.88 -10.86 5.56
N VAL A 180 -14.32 -10.51 4.38
CA VAL A 180 -13.76 -9.17 4.12
C VAL A 180 -14.84 -8.11 4.25
N LEU A 181 -16.06 -8.36 3.75
CA LEU A 181 -17.21 -7.43 3.89
C LEU A 181 -17.56 -7.20 5.36
N CYS A 182 -17.75 -8.27 6.12
CA CYS A 182 -18.07 -8.18 7.54
C CYS A 182 -16.99 -7.45 8.32
N LEU A 183 -15.73 -7.78 8.09
CA LEU A 183 -14.60 -7.11 8.75
C LEU A 183 -14.46 -5.64 8.33
N THR A 184 -14.78 -5.30 7.08
CA THR A 184 -14.75 -3.89 6.64
C THR A 184 -15.85 -3.07 7.32
N ILE A 185 -17.04 -3.64 7.53
CA ILE A 185 -18.16 -2.92 8.14
C ILE A 185 -18.03 -2.84 9.67
N PHE A 186 -17.66 -3.95 10.31
CA PHE A 186 -17.71 -4.08 11.78
C PHE A 186 -16.35 -4.16 12.47
N GLY A 187 -15.30 -4.48 11.77
CA GLY A 187 -13.97 -4.78 12.34
C GLY A 187 -12.81 -4.00 11.75
N ALA A 188 -13.06 -2.99 10.90
CA ALA A 188 -11.98 -2.27 10.20
C ALA A 188 -10.92 -1.65 11.12
N ASP A 189 -11.32 -1.12 12.28
CA ASP A 189 -10.39 -0.53 13.24
C ASP A 189 -9.50 -1.59 13.90
N LEU A 190 -10.09 -2.74 14.25
CA LEU A 190 -9.35 -3.89 14.79
C LEU A 190 -8.31 -4.39 13.77
N VAL A 191 -8.73 -4.56 12.51
CA VAL A 191 -7.85 -5.02 11.43
C VAL A 191 -6.73 -4.02 11.16
N ARG A 192 -7.03 -2.71 11.15
CA ARG A 192 -6.04 -1.64 10.97
C ARG A 192 -4.99 -1.66 12.08
N MET A 193 -5.41 -1.80 13.34
CA MET A 193 -4.49 -1.89 14.47
C MET A 193 -3.63 -3.16 14.39
N ALA A 194 -4.23 -4.30 14.06
CA ALA A 194 -3.54 -5.57 13.90
C ALA A 194 -2.56 -5.57 12.71
N SER A 195 -2.87 -4.86 11.63
CA SER A 195 -2.08 -4.86 10.38
C SER A 195 -0.62 -4.45 10.58
N THR A 196 -0.34 -3.56 11.52
CA THR A 196 1.04 -3.15 11.83
C THR A 196 1.86 -4.31 12.41
N TYR A 197 1.29 -5.04 13.38
CA TYR A 197 1.95 -6.21 13.96
C TYR A 197 2.05 -7.37 12.97
N MET A 198 1.02 -7.53 12.15
CA MET A 198 0.99 -8.54 11.09
C MET A 198 2.06 -8.27 10.04
N GLY A 199 2.27 -7.01 9.64
CA GLY A 199 3.34 -6.64 8.70
C GLY A 199 4.73 -7.04 9.21
N ILE A 200 5.02 -6.84 10.49
CA ILE A 200 6.29 -7.27 11.12
C ILE A 200 6.37 -8.79 11.16
N ALA A 201 5.30 -9.47 11.59
CA ALA A 201 5.26 -10.94 11.65
C ALA A 201 5.48 -11.57 10.27
N ILE A 202 4.87 -11.01 9.22
CA ILE A 202 5.05 -11.45 7.84
C ILE A 202 6.49 -11.25 7.38
N LEU A 203 7.10 -10.09 7.67
CA LEU A 203 8.50 -9.85 7.31
C LEU A 203 9.42 -10.90 7.93
N VAL A 204 9.30 -11.12 9.24
CA VAL A 204 10.12 -12.08 9.96
C VAL A 204 9.90 -13.50 9.44
N THR A 205 8.64 -13.91 9.29
CA THR A 205 8.28 -15.25 8.80
C THR A 205 8.73 -15.46 7.35
N ALA A 206 8.53 -14.46 6.48
CA ALA A 206 8.93 -14.53 5.08
C ALA A 206 10.46 -14.63 4.94
N VAL A 207 11.21 -13.77 5.62
CA VAL A 207 12.68 -13.81 5.58
C VAL A 207 13.21 -15.14 6.15
N ALA A 208 12.61 -15.66 7.23
CA ALA A 208 12.98 -16.95 7.79
C ALA A 208 12.71 -18.10 6.79
N ILE A 209 11.52 -18.13 6.18
CA ILE A 209 11.14 -19.16 5.19
C ILE A 209 12.06 -19.10 3.98
N TYR A 210 12.31 -17.90 3.45
CA TYR A 210 13.16 -17.73 2.28
C TYR A 210 14.62 -18.16 2.58
N GLY A 211 15.15 -17.75 3.74
CA GLY A 211 16.49 -18.13 4.18
C GLY A 211 16.63 -19.63 4.40
N VAL A 212 15.67 -20.24 5.11
CA VAL A 212 15.64 -21.71 5.34
C VAL A 212 15.49 -22.46 4.01
N GLY A 213 14.58 -22.02 3.12
CA GLY A 213 14.36 -22.66 1.83
C GLY A 213 15.60 -22.66 0.93
N ILE A 214 16.34 -21.53 0.90
CA ILE A 214 17.61 -21.43 0.17
C ILE A 214 18.66 -22.37 0.77
N ALA A 215 18.84 -22.32 2.11
CA ALA A 215 19.83 -23.14 2.79
C ALA A 215 19.53 -24.64 2.69
N TRP A 216 18.26 -25.01 2.78
CA TRP A 216 17.82 -26.41 2.68
C TRP A 216 18.13 -27.03 1.32
N ARG A 217 17.94 -26.25 0.24
CA ARG A 217 18.18 -26.71 -1.11
C ARG A 217 19.66 -26.71 -1.47
N GLY A 218 20.41 -25.69 -1.07
CA GLY A 218 21.85 -25.56 -1.22
C GLY A 218 22.39 -25.46 -2.66
N ASN A 219 21.51 -25.32 -3.67
CA ASN A 219 21.85 -25.33 -5.10
C ASN A 219 21.80 -23.95 -5.78
N LEU A 220 21.60 -22.88 -5.04
CA LEU A 220 21.36 -21.55 -5.60
C LEU A 220 22.48 -21.10 -6.54
N GLN A 221 23.74 -21.31 -6.16
CA GLN A 221 24.89 -20.90 -6.98
C GLN A 221 24.89 -21.65 -8.32
N GLU A 222 24.60 -22.95 -8.31
CA GLU A 222 24.54 -23.76 -9.51
C GLU A 222 23.42 -23.30 -10.44
N VAL A 223 22.20 -23.08 -9.88
CA VAL A 223 21.05 -22.58 -10.65
C VAL A 223 21.36 -21.24 -11.30
N LEU A 224 21.91 -20.29 -10.56
CA LEU A 224 22.26 -18.96 -11.11
C LEU A 224 23.32 -19.05 -12.21
N TRP A 225 24.32 -19.95 -12.06
CA TRP A 225 25.34 -20.15 -13.05
C TRP A 225 24.81 -20.82 -14.32
N GLN A 226 23.98 -21.85 -14.17
CA GLN A 226 23.30 -22.52 -15.29
C GLN A 226 22.39 -21.54 -16.05
N ASP A 227 21.61 -20.73 -15.34
CA ASP A 227 20.77 -19.69 -15.95
C ASP A 227 21.62 -18.68 -16.72
N PHE A 228 22.74 -18.23 -16.15
CA PHE A 228 23.65 -17.33 -16.84
C PHE A 228 24.24 -17.97 -18.10
N ALA A 229 24.69 -19.21 -18.00
CA ALA A 229 25.27 -19.93 -19.13
C ALA A 229 24.25 -20.17 -20.27
N THR A 230 22.99 -20.37 -19.92
CA THR A 230 21.91 -20.71 -20.88
C THR A 230 21.28 -19.46 -21.50
N GLN A 231 20.97 -18.46 -20.68
CA GLN A 231 20.19 -17.27 -21.08
C GLN A 231 21.10 -16.06 -21.37
N GLY A 232 22.31 -16.02 -20.81
CA GLY A 232 23.23 -14.88 -20.93
C GLY A 232 22.53 -13.56 -20.61
N PHE A 233 22.66 -12.60 -21.51
CA PHE A 233 22.02 -11.29 -21.42
C PHE A 233 20.71 -11.17 -22.24
N GLY A 234 20.18 -12.26 -22.79
CA GLY A 234 19.00 -12.24 -23.67
C GLY A 234 17.76 -11.64 -23.04
N ASN A 235 17.58 -11.82 -21.73
CA ASN A 235 16.42 -11.32 -20.98
C ASN A 235 16.58 -9.89 -20.42
N VAL A 236 17.66 -9.16 -20.74
CA VAL A 236 17.86 -7.79 -20.24
C VAL A 236 16.71 -6.83 -20.60
N PRO A 237 16.18 -6.79 -21.85
CA PRO A 237 15.04 -5.92 -22.14
C PRO A 237 13.81 -6.22 -21.28
N GLN A 238 13.50 -7.51 -21.05
CA GLN A 238 12.39 -7.92 -20.21
C GLN A 238 12.66 -7.62 -18.74
N ALA A 239 13.90 -7.77 -18.27
CA ALA A 239 14.31 -7.43 -16.91
C ALA A 239 14.12 -5.93 -16.63
N ILE A 240 14.49 -5.07 -17.59
CA ILE A 240 14.27 -3.61 -17.50
C ILE A 240 12.75 -3.31 -17.48
N LEU A 241 11.99 -3.91 -18.40
CA LEU A 241 10.54 -3.71 -18.43
C LEU A 241 9.88 -4.13 -17.12
N ASN A 242 10.22 -5.30 -16.58
CA ASN A 242 9.67 -5.81 -15.32
C ASN A 242 10.09 -4.94 -14.12
N CYS A 243 11.31 -4.40 -14.13
CA CYS A 243 11.79 -3.44 -13.14
C CYS A 243 10.86 -2.21 -13.07
N PHE A 244 10.56 -1.58 -14.20
CA PHE A 244 9.67 -0.41 -14.26
C PHE A 244 8.22 -0.78 -13.98
N THR A 245 7.72 -1.90 -14.51
CA THR A 245 6.35 -2.36 -14.34
C THR A 245 6.04 -2.65 -12.88
N TYR A 246 6.95 -3.37 -12.19
CA TYR A 246 6.79 -3.71 -10.78
C TYR A 246 6.81 -2.46 -9.91
N ALA A 247 7.78 -1.57 -10.09
CA ALA A 247 7.83 -0.29 -9.40
C ALA A 247 6.55 0.54 -9.69
N GLY A 248 6.05 0.49 -10.93
CA GLY A 248 4.87 1.20 -11.39
C GLY A 248 3.62 0.82 -10.60
N PHE A 249 3.23 -0.44 -10.59
CA PHE A 249 2.01 -0.80 -9.88
C PHE A 249 2.14 -0.65 -8.35
N GLN A 250 3.34 -0.76 -7.79
CA GLN A 250 3.58 -0.49 -6.37
C GLN A 250 3.40 0.99 -5.99
N CYS A 251 3.36 1.90 -6.95
CA CYS A 251 3.03 3.31 -6.70
C CYS A 251 1.59 3.52 -6.18
N VAL A 252 0.75 2.49 -6.17
CA VAL A 252 -0.54 2.51 -5.46
C VAL A 252 -0.39 2.80 -3.96
N THR A 253 0.77 2.54 -3.38
CA THR A 253 1.09 2.82 -1.97
C THR A 253 1.35 4.31 -1.68
N LEU A 254 1.44 5.16 -2.71
CA LEU A 254 1.77 6.57 -2.59
C LEU A 254 0.84 7.36 -1.63
N PRO A 255 -0.49 7.21 -1.66
CA PRO A 255 -1.36 7.89 -0.68
C PRO A 255 -1.06 7.49 0.77
N THR A 256 -0.74 6.23 1.02
CA THR A 256 -0.34 5.74 2.35
C THR A 256 0.97 6.38 2.80
N MET A 257 1.94 6.48 1.89
CA MET A 257 3.24 7.10 2.19
C MET A 257 3.12 8.61 2.45
N ILE A 258 2.23 9.31 1.75
CA ILE A 258 1.91 10.72 2.02
C ILE A 258 1.37 10.86 3.44
N ALA A 259 0.41 10.04 3.83
CA ALA A 259 -0.22 10.11 5.15
C ALA A 259 0.78 9.84 6.30
N CYS A 260 1.67 8.87 6.13
CA CYS A 260 2.64 8.47 7.16
C CYS A 260 3.96 9.26 7.12
N GLY A 261 4.27 9.90 5.99
CA GLY A 261 5.54 10.60 5.75
C GLY A 261 5.61 12.03 6.27
N THR A 262 4.52 12.57 6.79
CA THR A 262 4.43 13.96 7.28
C THR A 262 5.48 14.36 8.34
N PRO A 263 5.97 13.45 9.22
CA PRO A 263 7.02 13.80 10.17
C PRO A 263 8.42 13.97 9.55
N LEU A 264 8.63 13.59 8.30
CA LEU A 264 9.93 13.67 7.63
C LEU A 264 10.17 15.07 7.04
N THR A 265 10.45 16.03 7.90
CA THR A 265 10.49 17.47 7.57
C THR A 265 11.69 17.90 6.73
N THR A 266 12.74 17.06 6.60
CA THR A 266 13.96 17.40 5.85
C THR A 266 14.20 16.44 4.69
N LYS A 267 14.85 16.94 3.63
CA LYS A 267 15.32 16.12 2.51
C LYS A 267 16.18 14.94 2.97
N LYS A 268 17.04 15.16 4.00
CA LYS A 268 17.87 14.10 4.57
C LYS A 268 17.04 13.03 5.26
N ALA A 269 15.99 13.42 6.00
CA ALA A 269 15.08 12.50 6.67
C ALA A 269 14.29 11.66 5.67
N CYS A 270 13.66 12.30 4.67
CA CYS A 270 13.01 11.59 3.58
C CYS A 270 13.95 10.56 2.91
N SER A 271 15.18 11.00 2.58
CA SER A 271 16.15 10.10 1.96
C SER A 271 16.53 8.93 2.87
N ARG A 272 16.83 9.17 4.15
CA ARG A 272 17.22 8.10 5.09
C ARG A 272 16.12 7.09 5.30
N SER A 273 14.88 7.56 5.53
CA SER A 273 13.73 6.68 5.70
C SER A 273 13.50 5.83 4.45
N MET A 274 13.59 6.43 3.25
CA MET A 274 13.40 5.69 2.00
C MET A 274 14.54 4.73 1.70
N TRP A 275 15.79 5.01 2.10
CA TRP A 275 16.89 4.04 1.99
C TRP A 275 16.72 2.85 2.95
N ILE A 276 16.20 3.07 4.16
CA ILE A 276 15.83 1.98 5.07
C ILE A 276 14.77 1.10 4.42
N SER A 277 13.72 1.71 3.86
CA SER A 277 12.67 1.01 3.13
C SER A 277 13.22 0.23 1.93
N PHE A 278 14.13 0.83 1.15
CA PHE A 278 14.79 0.16 0.03
C PHE A 278 15.45 -1.15 0.47
N VAL A 279 16.26 -1.09 1.52
CA VAL A 279 16.97 -2.29 2.02
C VAL A 279 15.97 -3.36 2.45
N MET A 280 14.93 -3.00 3.22
CA MET A 280 13.91 -3.95 3.68
C MET A 280 13.21 -4.63 2.49
N ASN A 281 12.74 -3.83 1.54
CA ASN A 281 11.99 -4.34 0.39
C ASN A 281 12.88 -5.13 -0.57
N ALA A 282 14.07 -4.65 -0.90
CA ALA A 282 14.99 -5.31 -1.81
C ALA A 282 15.47 -6.66 -1.23
N VAL A 283 15.87 -6.69 0.04
CA VAL A 283 16.31 -7.94 0.69
C VAL A 283 15.18 -8.97 0.70
N ALA A 284 13.98 -8.60 1.13
CA ALA A 284 12.85 -9.53 1.19
C ALA A 284 12.47 -10.07 -0.20
N LEU A 285 12.41 -9.21 -1.22
CA LEU A 285 12.05 -9.60 -2.57
C LEU A 285 13.16 -10.48 -3.21
N VAL A 286 14.42 -10.12 -3.05
CA VAL A 286 15.56 -10.90 -3.57
C VAL A 286 15.62 -12.28 -2.93
N LEU A 287 15.44 -12.38 -1.60
CA LEU A 287 15.40 -13.66 -0.91
C LEU A 287 14.24 -14.53 -1.40
N SER A 288 13.06 -13.94 -1.64
CA SER A 288 11.92 -14.65 -2.23
C SER A 288 12.28 -15.21 -3.60
N ILE A 289 12.91 -14.41 -4.46
CA ILE A 289 13.32 -14.83 -5.81
C ILE A 289 14.37 -15.95 -5.74
N PHE A 290 15.37 -15.82 -4.90
CA PHE A 290 16.42 -16.84 -4.74
C PHE A 290 15.83 -18.19 -4.27
N MET A 291 14.92 -18.14 -3.29
CA MET A 291 14.22 -19.35 -2.85
C MET A 291 13.44 -19.97 -4.02
N LEU A 292 12.65 -19.17 -4.72
CA LEU A 292 11.82 -19.67 -5.83
C LEU A 292 12.65 -20.20 -7.00
N LEU A 293 13.80 -19.59 -7.33
CA LEU A 293 14.73 -20.11 -8.32
C LEU A 293 15.29 -21.48 -7.89
N SER A 294 15.71 -21.61 -6.64
CA SER A 294 16.26 -22.87 -6.10
C SER A 294 15.25 -24.01 -6.12
N TRP A 295 13.95 -23.74 -6.04
CA TRP A 295 12.87 -24.70 -5.97
C TRP A 295 12.01 -24.77 -7.24
N GLN A 296 12.38 -24.06 -8.31
CA GLN A 296 11.54 -23.88 -9.50
C GLN A 296 11.03 -25.19 -10.08
N GLY A 297 11.88 -26.21 -10.23
CA GLY A 297 11.51 -27.51 -10.79
C GLY A 297 10.45 -28.24 -9.95
N PHE A 298 10.33 -27.96 -8.66
CA PHE A 298 9.37 -28.61 -7.77
C PHE A 298 7.97 -27.98 -7.87
N TYR A 299 7.86 -26.70 -7.60
CA TYR A 299 6.52 -26.09 -7.57
C TYR A 299 5.90 -25.91 -8.97
N THR A 300 6.71 -25.89 -10.04
CA THR A 300 6.19 -25.85 -11.41
C THR A 300 5.70 -27.23 -11.89
N SER A 301 6.16 -28.31 -11.29
CA SER A 301 5.69 -29.68 -11.59
C SER A 301 4.39 -30.06 -10.87
N VAL A 302 3.99 -29.26 -9.87
CA VAL A 302 2.76 -29.52 -9.11
C VAL A 302 1.62 -28.69 -9.73
N ASP A 303 0.46 -29.33 -9.95
CA ASP A 303 -0.72 -28.65 -10.45
C ASP A 303 -1.14 -27.54 -9.48
N GLY A 304 -1.33 -26.33 -10.00
CA GLY A 304 -1.60 -25.15 -9.17
C GLY A 304 -0.42 -24.60 -8.36
N GLY A 305 0.74 -25.27 -8.33
CA GLY A 305 1.90 -24.90 -7.50
C GLY A 305 2.47 -23.52 -7.78
N THR A 306 2.22 -22.94 -8.94
CA THR A 306 2.62 -21.55 -9.29
C THR A 306 1.68 -20.49 -8.74
N VAL A 307 0.51 -20.85 -8.23
CA VAL A 307 -0.47 -19.88 -7.67
C VAL A 307 0.01 -19.36 -6.32
N ILE A 308 0.46 -20.27 -5.43
CA ILE A 308 1.08 -19.91 -4.15
C ILE A 308 2.43 -20.63 -4.02
N PRO A 309 3.44 -20.25 -4.83
CA PRO A 309 4.67 -21.03 -4.92
C PRO A 309 5.43 -21.13 -3.58
N THR A 310 5.36 -20.13 -2.73
CA THR A 310 5.97 -20.17 -1.39
C THR A 310 5.34 -21.27 -0.52
N LEU A 311 4.02 -21.48 -0.60
CA LEU A 311 3.36 -22.57 0.14
C LEU A 311 3.80 -23.94 -0.36
N THR A 312 3.87 -24.09 -1.68
CA THR A 312 4.33 -25.36 -2.28
C THR A 312 5.75 -25.68 -1.84
N VAL A 313 6.65 -24.68 -1.84
CA VAL A 313 8.02 -24.84 -1.31
C VAL A 313 8.01 -25.24 0.17
N CYS A 314 7.18 -24.62 1.01
CA CYS A 314 7.09 -24.99 2.43
C CYS A 314 6.65 -26.44 2.64
N ARG A 315 5.75 -26.95 1.80
CA ARG A 315 5.32 -28.36 1.81
C ARG A 315 6.43 -29.31 1.38
N GLU A 316 7.11 -28.98 0.29
CA GLU A 316 8.21 -29.79 -0.25
C GLU A 316 9.41 -29.86 0.70
N MET A 317 9.63 -28.86 1.54
CA MET A 317 10.63 -28.93 2.60
C MET A 317 10.28 -29.96 3.70
N GLY A 318 9.04 -30.46 3.75
CA GLY A 318 8.61 -31.45 4.74
C GLY A 318 8.45 -30.91 6.17
N MET A 319 8.55 -29.60 6.39
CA MET A 319 8.43 -28.95 7.69
C MET A 319 6.98 -28.57 8.00
N GLY A 320 6.16 -29.51 8.46
CA GLY A 320 4.71 -29.31 8.67
C GLY A 320 4.37 -28.10 9.55
N TRP A 321 5.14 -27.87 10.64
CA TRP A 321 4.94 -26.70 11.50
C TRP A 321 5.15 -25.35 10.75
N LEU A 322 6.15 -25.30 9.87
CA LEU A 322 6.46 -24.11 9.07
C LEU A 322 5.32 -23.82 8.08
N THR A 323 4.79 -24.88 7.46
CA THR A 323 3.64 -24.80 6.56
C THR A 323 2.41 -24.22 7.28
N VAL A 324 2.14 -24.64 8.52
CA VAL A 324 1.02 -24.13 9.32
C VAL A 324 1.24 -22.65 9.70
N VAL A 325 2.42 -22.30 10.21
CA VAL A 325 2.76 -20.90 10.58
C VAL A 325 2.65 -19.99 9.36
N TYR A 326 3.21 -20.39 8.24
CA TYR A 326 3.10 -19.64 6.99
C TYR A 326 1.64 -19.46 6.55
N GLY A 327 0.84 -20.52 6.60
CA GLY A 327 -0.57 -20.48 6.19
C GLY A 327 -1.40 -19.49 7.02
N VAL A 328 -1.22 -19.50 8.34
CA VAL A 328 -1.87 -18.55 9.24
C VAL A 328 -1.44 -17.11 8.91
N CYS A 329 -0.13 -16.87 8.80
CA CYS A 329 0.38 -15.54 8.44
C CYS A 329 -0.12 -15.08 7.07
N LEU A 330 -0.15 -15.98 6.10
CA LEU A 330 -0.63 -15.70 4.74
C LEU A 330 -2.11 -15.30 4.74
N LEU A 331 -2.98 -16.09 5.36
CA LEU A 331 -4.42 -15.79 5.44
C LEU A 331 -4.67 -14.46 6.15
N LEU A 332 -4.01 -14.21 7.26
CA LEU A 332 -4.11 -12.94 7.97
C LEU A 332 -3.64 -11.76 7.11
N CYS A 333 -2.55 -11.91 6.37
CA CYS A 333 -2.06 -10.90 5.44
C CYS A 333 -3.07 -10.57 4.34
N LEU A 334 -3.62 -11.61 3.72
CA LEU A 334 -4.59 -11.47 2.64
C LEU A 334 -5.88 -10.80 3.13
N LEU A 335 -6.43 -11.25 4.25
CA LEU A 335 -7.62 -10.65 4.86
C LEU A 335 -7.36 -9.18 5.26
N SER A 336 -6.23 -8.90 5.90
CA SER A 336 -5.84 -7.55 6.26
C SER A 336 -5.71 -6.63 5.03
N THR A 337 -5.06 -7.10 3.97
CA THR A 337 -4.94 -6.35 2.71
C THR A 337 -6.32 -6.09 2.11
N GLY A 338 -7.19 -7.09 2.04
CA GLY A 338 -8.56 -6.95 1.53
C GLY A 338 -9.36 -5.89 2.30
N VAL A 339 -9.35 -5.98 3.63
CA VAL A 339 -10.11 -5.07 4.51
C VAL A 339 -9.57 -3.63 4.46
N THR A 340 -8.26 -3.45 4.64
CA THR A 340 -7.66 -2.11 4.71
C THR A 340 -7.74 -1.37 3.38
N THR A 341 -7.58 -2.10 2.26
CA THR A 341 -7.71 -1.53 0.92
C THR A 341 -9.16 -1.16 0.61
N THR A 342 -10.13 -2.03 0.93
CA THR A 342 -11.56 -1.75 0.78
C THR A 342 -11.98 -0.56 1.65
N PHE A 343 -11.54 -0.51 2.90
CA PHE A 343 -11.85 0.60 3.79
C PHE A 343 -11.32 1.94 3.26
N GLY A 344 -10.09 1.98 2.75
CA GLY A 344 -9.53 3.18 2.12
C GLY A 344 -10.35 3.68 0.93
N PHE A 345 -10.91 2.76 0.14
CA PHE A 345 -11.80 3.09 -0.97
C PHE A 345 -13.16 3.61 -0.47
N VAL A 346 -13.78 2.93 0.49
CA VAL A 346 -15.06 3.33 1.09
C VAL A 346 -15.00 4.76 1.63
N ALA A 347 -13.99 5.08 2.43
CA ALA A 347 -13.80 6.41 3.02
C ALA A 347 -13.78 7.54 1.97
N ARG A 348 -13.42 7.22 0.74
CA ARG A 348 -13.40 8.17 -0.36
C ARG A 348 -14.74 8.24 -1.12
N PHE A 349 -15.31 7.10 -1.45
CA PHE A 349 -16.51 7.01 -2.28
C PHE A 349 -17.81 7.37 -1.55
N GLU A 350 -17.88 7.13 -0.25
CA GLU A 350 -19.05 7.52 0.56
C GLU A 350 -19.36 9.04 0.52
N LYS A 351 -18.36 9.86 0.16
CA LYS A 351 -18.50 11.32 0.02
C LYS A 351 -19.05 11.76 -1.34
N LEU A 352 -19.17 10.86 -2.31
CA LEU A 352 -19.72 11.18 -3.63
C LEU A 352 -21.20 11.56 -3.54
N PRO A 353 -21.65 12.51 -4.40
CA PRO A 353 -23.05 12.99 -4.40
C PRO A 353 -24.08 11.87 -4.53
N LEU A 354 -23.75 10.80 -5.29
CA LEU A 354 -24.60 9.64 -5.50
C LEU A 354 -24.93 8.94 -4.19
N PHE A 355 -23.93 8.73 -3.34
CA PHE A 355 -24.08 8.00 -2.07
C PHE A 355 -24.56 8.90 -0.92
N ARG A 356 -24.43 10.23 -1.04
CA ARG A 356 -24.98 11.18 -0.05
C ARG A 356 -26.50 11.11 0.08
N LYS A 357 -27.21 10.55 -0.90
CA LYS A 357 -28.66 10.30 -0.82
C LYS A 357 -29.01 9.31 0.29
N ILE A 358 -28.07 8.45 0.71
CA ILE A 358 -28.24 7.53 1.84
C ILE A 358 -27.87 8.31 3.11
N SER A 359 -28.89 8.73 3.87
CA SER A 359 -28.73 9.58 5.06
C SER A 359 -27.99 8.88 6.20
N TYR A 360 -28.16 7.56 6.36
CA TYR A 360 -27.52 6.77 7.41
C TYR A 360 -26.09 6.38 7.00
N ALA A 361 -25.10 6.99 7.64
CA ALA A 361 -23.68 6.84 7.29
C ALA A 361 -23.18 5.37 7.28
N PRO A 362 -23.48 4.52 8.28
CA PRO A 362 -23.05 3.12 8.25
C PRO A 362 -23.62 2.33 7.07
N ALA A 363 -24.89 2.56 6.71
CA ALA A 363 -25.51 1.90 5.55
C ALA A 363 -24.86 2.36 4.25
N ARG A 364 -24.50 3.64 4.14
CA ARG A 364 -23.78 4.20 2.98
C ARG A 364 -22.42 3.53 2.81
N SER A 365 -21.62 3.44 3.87
CA SER A 365 -20.31 2.77 3.85
C SER A 365 -20.45 1.28 3.51
N ALA A 366 -21.47 0.60 4.07
CA ALA A 366 -21.75 -0.80 3.77
C ALA A 366 -22.11 -1.04 2.30
N VAL A 367 -22.94 -0.17 1.70
CA VAL A 367 -23.31 -0.26 0.28
C VAL A 367 -22.09 -0.07 -0.62
N VAL A 368 -21.23 0.90 -0.33
CA VAL A 368 -20.00 1.12 -1.10
C VAL A 368 -19.04 -0.06 -0.94
N ALA A 369 -18.87 -0.58 0.28
CA ALA A 369 -18.04 -1.76 0.54
C ALA A 369 -18.55 -2.99 -0.22
N ALA A 370 -19.86 -3.26 -0.15
CA ALA A 370 -20.47 -4.37 -0.84
C ALA A 370 -20.28 -4.28 -2.36
N PHE A 371 -20.46 -3.09 -2.94
CA PHE A 371 -20.25 -2.86 -4.38
C PHE A 371 -18.80 -3.22 -4.80
N ILE A 372 -17.83 -2.72 -4.06
CA ILE A 372 -16.41 -2.97 -4.37
C ILE A 372 -16.05 -4.44 -4.21
N ILE A 373 -16.52 -5.06 -3.12
CA ILE A 373 -16.19 -6.46 -2.83
C ILE A 373 -16.84 -7.36 -3.89
N VAL A 374 -18.09 -7.16 -4.26
CA VAL A 374 -18.75 -7.93 -5.33
C VAL A 374 -18.00 -7.77 -6.65
N LEU A 375 -17.63 -6.55 -7.02
CA LEU A 375 -16.83 -6.30 -8.23
C LEU A 375 -15.46 -7.00 -8.16
N SER A 376 -14.79 -6.92 -7.01
CA SER A 376 -13.51 -7.60 -6.79
C SER A 376 -13.63 -9.12 -6.78
N MET A 377 -14.73 -9.68 -6.23
CA MET A 377 -15.03 -11.12 -6.32
C MET A 377 -15.20 -11.56 -7.77
N THR A 378 -15.90 -10.77 -8.59
CA THR A 378 -16.03 -11.05 -10.04
C THR A 378 -14.66 -11.06 -10.72
N ILE A 379 -13.78 -10.11 -10.41
CA ILE A 379 -12.40 -10.08 -10.92
C ILE A 379 -11.60 -11.30 -10.39
N SER A 380 -11.85 -11.72 -9.15
CA SER A 380 -11.18 -12.88 -8.52
C SER A 380 -11.43 -14.19 -9.28
N LEU A 381 -12.52 -14.29 -10.04
CA LEU A 381 -12.80 -15.48 -10.90
C LEU A 381 -11.70 -15.70 -11.95
N ALA A 382 -10.96 -14.67 -12.33
CA ALA A 382 -9.82 -14.79 -13.25
C ALA A 382 -8.61 -15.53 -12.64
N GLY A 383 -8.58 -15.73 -11.32
CA GLY A 383 -7.47 -16.35 -10.59
C GLY A 383 -6.33 -15.40 -10.26
N LEU A 384 -5.62 -15.68 -9.15
CA LEU A 384 -4.57 -14.83 -8.61
C LEU A 384 -3.46 -14.52 -9.64
N SER A 385 -2.96 -15.53 -10.33
CA SER A 385 -1.86 -15.36 -11.29
C SER A 385 -2.24 -14.45 -12.46
N ASN A 386 -3.47 -14.53 -12.97
CA ASN A 386 -3.94 -13.66 -14.05
C ASN A 386 -4.16 -12.22 -13.58
N ILE A 387 -4.67 -12.04 -12.36
CA ILE A 387 -4.81 -10.69 -11.76
C ILE A 387 -3.43 -10.04 -11.64
N ILE A 388 -2.44 -10.76 -11.13
CA ILE A 388 -1.08 -10.24 -10.98
C ILE A 388 -0.43 -10.00 -12.34
N LYS A 389 -0.49 -10.96 -13.26
CA LYS A 389 0.15 -10.84 -14.57
C LYS A 389 -0.45 -9.73 -15.43
N TYR A 390 -1.75 -9.70 -15.56
CA TYR A 390 -2.46 -8.78 -16.48
C TYR A 390 -2.96 -7.54 -15.75
N GLY A 391 -3.68 -7.69 -14.64
CA GLY A 391 -4.24 -6.57 -13.91
C GLY A 391 -3.16 -5.63 -13.39
N TYR A 392 -2.23 -6.16 -12.59
CA TYR A 392 -1.11 -5.37 -12.08
C TYR A 392 -0.15 -4.96 -13.20
N GLY A 393 0.10 -5.84 -14.18
CA GLY A 393 1.00 -5.55 -15.29
C GLY A 393 0.57 -4.33 -16.10
N TYR A 394 -0.68 -4.28 -16.57
CA TYR A 394 -1.19 -3.13 -17.31
C TYR A 394 -1.24 -1.85 -16.47
N CYS A 395 -1.62 -1.96 -15.20
CA CYS A 395 -1.55 -0.83 -14.27
C CYS A 395 -0.10 -0.35 -14.09
N GLY A 396 0.85 -1.28 -14.03
CA GLY A 396 2.27 -0.97 -13.97
C GLY A 396 2.75 -0.17 -15.18
N TYR A 397 2.40 -0.60 -16.39
CA TYR A 397 2.72 0.15 -17.62
C TYR A 397 2.14 1.55 -17.60
N PHE A 398 0.89 1.68 -17.18
CA PHE A 398 0.25 2.99 -17.07
C PHE A 398 0.94 3.88 -16.02
N ALA A 399 1.32 3.32 -14.88
CA ALA A 399 2.00 4.05 -13.82
C ALA A 399 3.44 4.47 -14.18
N ILE A 400 4.13 3.78 -15.09
CA ILE A 400 5.42 4.25 -15.62
C ILE A 400 5.26 5.65 -16.17
N ALA A 401 4.29 5.86 -17.06
CA ALA A 401 4.04 7.15 -17.71
C ALA A 401 3.45 8.19 -16.75
N VAL A 402 2.57 7.77 -15.85
CA VAL A 402 1.80 8.68 -14.98
C VAL A 402 2.50 8.99 -13.67
N VAL A 403 3.35 8.12 -13.15
CA VAL A 403 3.95 8.30 -11.82
C VAL A 403 5.47 8.31 -11.88
N ILE A 404 6.09 7.19 -12.33
CA ILE A 404 7.54 7.01 -12.20
C ILE A 404 8.30 8.07 -13.00
N VAL A 405 8.05 8.14 -14.30
CA VAL A 405 8.76 9.08 -15.18
C VAL A 405 8.53 10.54 -14.75
N PRO A 406 7.28 10.99 -14.48
CA PRO A 406 7.05 12.35 -14.02
C PRO A 406 7.74 12.69 -12.70
N PHE A 407 7.73 11.81 -11.70
CA PHE A 407 8.42 12.10 -10.43
C PHE A 407 9.93 12.12 -10.57
N LEU A 408 10.52 11.20 -11.33
CA LEU A 408 11.97 11.09 -11.49
C LEU A 408 12.55 12.17 -12.42
N THR A 409 11.73 12.84 -13.21
CA THR A 409 12.14 13.94 -14.09
C THR A 409 11.61 15.29 -13.59
N VAL A 410 10.35 15.58 -13.82
CA VAL A 410 9.69 16.84 -13.48
C VAL A 410 9.65 17.05 -11.95
N GLY A 411 9.36 16.00 -11.17
CA GLY A 411 9.32 16.06 -9.71
C GLY A 411 10.66 16.44 -9.11
N VAL A 412 11.74 15.80 -9.55
CA VAL A 412 13.12 16.14 -9.12
C VAL A 412 13.46 17.57 -9.47
N TYR A 413 13.15 18.02 -10.71
CA TYR A 413 13.40 19.39 -11.14
C TYR A 413 12.63 20.41 -10.27
N LYS A 414 11.32 20.19 -10.10
CA LYS A 414 10.46 21.10 -9.31
C LYS A 414 10.86 21.13 -7.84
N ASN A 415 11.23 20.00 -7.26
CA ASN A 415 11.68 19.94 -5.87
C ASN A 415 13.00 20.71 -5.67
N ARG A 416 13.98 20.51 -6.57
CA ARG A 416 15.25 21.25 -6.53
C ARG A 416 15.04 22.75 -6.70
N LYS A 417 14.19 23.16 -7.65
CA LYS A 417 13.88 24.57 -7.89
C LYS A 417 13.20 25.21 -6.67
N TYR A 418 12.19 24.52 -6.12
CA TYR A 418 11.43 25.00 -4.97
C TYR A 418 12.30 25.17 -3.72
N LEU A 419 13.09 24.17 -3.36
CA LEU A 419 13.95 24.23 -2.17
C LEU A 419 15.09 25.24 -2.31
N ARG A 420 15.56 25.55 -3.53
CA ARG A 420 16.51 26.65 -3.76
C ARG A 420 15.88 28.02 -3.56
N ALA A 421 14.63 28.18 -4.00
CA ALA A 421 13.88 29.43 -3.85
C ALA A 421 13.37 29.65 -2.41
N HIS A 422 13.13 28.57 -1.67
CA HIS A 422 12.56 28.59 -0.31
C HIS A 422 13.41 27.75 0.66
N PRO A 423 14.64 28.21 1.03
CA PRO A 423 15.50 27.45 1.94
C PRO A 423 14.87 27.17 3.31
N GLN A 424 13.98 28.08 3.77
CA GLN A 424 13.22 27.96 5.01
C GLN A 424 12.17 26.84 4.99
N ALA A 425 11.84 26.29 3.82
CA ALA A 425 10.92 25.15 3.70
C ALA A 425 11.57 23.84 4.16
N GLU A 426 12.91 23.76 4.14
CA GLU A 426 13.63 22.60 4.66
C GLU A 426 13.71 22.68 6.19
N GLY A 427 13.17 21.68 6.88
CA GLY A 427 13.14 21.62 8.34
C GLY A 427 11.90 22.25 8.99
N ARG A 428 11.00 22.86 8.20
CA ARG A 428 9.69 23.33 8.67
C ARG A 428 8.84 22.11 9.03
N SER A 429 8.06 22.21 10.12
CA SER A 429 7.08 21.17 10.44
C SER A 429 6.01 21.09 9.34
N TYR A 430 5.40 19.91 9.18
CA TYR A 430 4.34 19.75 8.18
C TYR A 430 3.15 20.68 8.47
N GLU A 431 2.77 20.86 9.72
CA GLU A 431 1.71 21.78 10.14
C GLU A 431 2.01 23.23 9.77
N GLU A 432 3.26 23.68 9.99
CA GLU A 432 3.69 25.02 9.57
C GLU A 432 3.70 25.17 8.04
N ALA A 433 4.05 24.10 7.31
CA ALA A 433 4.02 24.10 5.85
C ALA A 433 2.57 24.19 5.31
N VAL A 434 1.63 23.47 5.92
CA VAL A 434 0.19 23.53 5.60
C VAL A 434 -0.37 24.91 5.85
N LYS A 435 -0.09 25.51 7.02
CA LYS A 435 -0.52 26.89 7.34
C LYS A 435 0.03 27.91 6.34
N ALA A 436 1.28 27.77 5.96
CA ALA A 436 1.90 28.65 4.97
C ALA A 436 1.29 28.50 3.56
N CYS A 437 0.90 27.27 3.19
CA CYS A 437 0.20 27.01 1.93
C CYS A 437 -1.19 27.65 1.92
N GLN A 438 -1.96 27.47 2.99
CA GLN A 438 -3.30 28.06 3.16
C GLN A 438 -3.26 29.60 3.19
N ALA A 439 -2.24 30.18 3.78
CA ALA A 439 -2.08 31.65 3.81
C ALA A 439 -1.63 32.22 2.45
N ALA A 440 -1.12 31.41 1.55
CA ALA A 440 -0.70 31.82 0.21
C ALA A 440 -1.80 31.62 -0.87
N GLU A 441 -2.88 30.88 -0.56
CA GLU A 441 -4.08 30.86 -1.39
C GLU A 441 -4.76 32.23 -1.24
N PRO A 442 -5.00 32.99 -2.34
CA PRO A 442 -5.79 34.21 -2.24
C PRO A 442 -7.16 33.83 -1.64
N GLU A 443 -7.64 34.60 -0.64
CA GLU A 443 -9.03 34.50 -0.21
C GLU A 443 -9.88 34.48 -1.47
N GLU A 444 -10.62 33.39 -1.70
CA GLU A 444 -11.62 33.34 -2.75
C GLU A 444 -12.57 34.51 -2.43
N ASP A 445 -12.48 35.57 -3.22
CA ASP A 445 -13.37 36.73 -3.16
C ASP A 445 -14.79 36.20 -3.01
N THR A 446 -15.34 36.30 -1.81
CA THR A 446 -16.77 36.25 -1.61
C THR A 446 -17.31 37.49 -2.32
N LEU A 447 -17.52 37.38 -3.63
CA LEU A 447 -18.26 38.36 -4.37
C LEU A 447 -19.56 38.62 -3.58
N PRO A 448 -19.82 39.86 -3.12
CA PRO A 448 -21.07 40.16 -2.47
C PRO A 448 -22.19 39.84 -3.47
N VAL A 449 -23.07 38.92 -3.07
CA VAL A 449 -24.30 38.64 -3.82
C VAL A 449 -24.99 40.00 -3.99
N PRO A 450 -25.22 40.52 -5.21
CA PRO A 450 -25.95 41.76 -5.38
C PRO A 450 -27.35 41.49 -4.84
N ALA A 451 -27.76 42.30 -3.86
CA ALA A 451 -29.10 42.34 -3.36
C ALA A 451 -30.02 42.78 -4.50
N GLY A 452 -30.54 41.82 -5.22
CA GLY A 452 -31.55 42.04 -6.25
C GLY A 452 -32.86 42.38 -5.57
N ASN A 453 -33.20 43.66 -5.57
CA ASN A 453 -34.54 44.14 -5.37
C ASN A 453 -35.45 43.51 -6.43
N PHE A 454 -36.23 42.52 -6.01
CA PHE A 454 -37.44 42.14 -6.75
C PHE A 454 -38.57 43.10 -6.30
N GLU A 455 -38.67 44.25 -6.95
CA GLU A 455 -39.91 45.01 -6.99
C GLU A 455 -40.95 44.20 -7.78
N LYS A 456 -42.07 43.98 -7.11
CA LYS A 456 -43.29 43.48 -7.71
C LYS A 456 -43.83 44.52 -8.66
N GLU A 457 -43.90 44.27 -9.93
CA GLU A 457 -44.92 44.90 -10.80
C GLU A 457 -45.68 43.80 -11.52
N GLY A 458 -46.97 43.91 -11.33
CA GLY A 458 -47.94 43.02 -11.94
C GLY A 458 -48.32 43.43 -13.36
N CYS A 459 -48.70 42.50 -14.12
CA CYS A 459 -49.87 42.36 -14.99
C CYS A 459 -49.83 40.97 -15.58
#